data_a2c0610d6563113c70f3a18bc6cce71b
#
_entry.id   a2c0610d6563113c70f3a18bc6cce71b
#
_cell.length_a   1.000
_cell.length_b   1.000
_cell.length_c   1.000
_cell.angle_alpha   90.00
_cell.angle_beta   90.00
_cell.angle_gamma   90.00
#
_symmetry.space_group_name_H-M   'P 1'
#
loop_
_entity.id
_entity.type
_entity.pdbx_description
1 polymer ?
#
loop_
_entity_poly.entity_id
_entity_poly.type
_entity_poly.pdbx_seq_one_letter_code
_entity_poly.pdbx_strand_id
1 'polypeptide(L)'
;MYDKKAAVEAILFANGSPVEPDKIAQAIEMEPSQAEKLILELMDDYEKQERGIRIIKLNKSYQMVSAKKFAPEIRKVMDLRRNTPL
;
A
#
# COMPACT_ATOMS: atom_id res chain seq x y z
N MET A 1 -12.14 -5.99 -18.35
CA MET A 1 -11.59 -4.64 -18.56
C MET A 1 -10.45 -4.37 -17.58
N TYR A 2 -9.35 -3.83 -18.05
CA TYR A 2 -8.18 -3.58 -17.20
C TYR A 2 -8.38 -2.33 -16.35
N ASP A 3 -8.36 -2.51 -15.03
CA ASP A 3 -8.51 -1.41 -14.08
C ASP A 3 -7.13 -0.97 -13.59
N LYS A 4 -6.67 0.18 -14.05
CA LYS A 4 -5.34 0.68 -13.71
C LYS A 4 -5.21 1.02 -12.23
N LYS A 5 -6.27 1.49 -11.62
CA LYS A 5 -6.25 1.80 -10.18
C LYS A 5 -6.07 0.53 -9.36
N ALA A 6 -6.75 -0.55 -9.74
CA ALA A 6 -6.58 -1.84 -9.09
C ALA A 6 -5.17 -2.39 -9.32
N ALA A 7 -4.60 -2.15 -10.50
CA ALA A 7 -3.23 -2.56 -10.80
C ALA A 7 -2.24 -1.84 -9.90
N VAL A 8 -2.43 -0.53 -9.69
CA VAL A 8 -1.57 0.25 -8.78
C VAL A 8 -1.65 -0.33 -7.37
N GLU A 9 -2.85 -0.63 -6.93
CA GLU A 9 -3.05 -1.23 -5.60
C GLU A 9 -2.31 -2.55 -5.48
N ALA A 10 -2.44 -3.41 -6.48
CA ALA A 10 -1.79 -4.72 -6.47
C ALA A 10 -0.26 -4.59 -6.42
N ILE A 11 0.28 -3.64 -7.18
CA ILE A 11 1.73 -3.41 -7.21
C ILE A 11 2.23 -2.95 -5.84
N LEU A 12 1.53 -2.00 -5.24
CA LEU A 12 1.92 -1.49 -3.92
C LEU A 12 1.85 -2.59 -2.86
N PHE A 13 0.82 -3.40 -2.91
CA PHE A 13 0.65 -4.51 -1.97
C PHE A 13 1.76 -5.55 -2.13
N ALA A 14 1.98 -5.98 -3.37
CA ALA A 14 2.95 -7.05 -3.65
C ALA A 14 4.38 -6.60 -3.39
N ASN A 15 4.68 -5.33 -3.64
CA ASN A 15 6.03 -4.82 -3.48
C ASN A 15 6.48 -4.77 -2.02
N GLY A 16 5.59 -4.35 -1.13
CA GLY A 16 5.86 -4.35 0.30
C GLY A 16 6.86 -3.30 0.80
N SER A 17 7.64 -2.70 -0.08
CA SER A 17 8.61 -1.66 0.25
C SER A 17 8.27 -0.41 -0.56
N PRO A 18 8.90 0.75 -0.23
CA PRO A 18 8.58 1.99 -0.95
C PRO A 18 8.87 1.86 -2.45
N VAL A 19 7.97 2.39 -3.27
CA VAL A 19 8.10 2.36 -4.72
C VAL A 19 7.76 3.73 -5.28
N GLU A 20 8.52 4.16 -6.29
CA GLU A 20 8.31 5.45 -6.93
C GLU A 20 7.20 5.36 -7.98
N PRO A 21 6.39 6.43 -8.11
CA PRO A 21 5.33 6.44 -9.14
C PRO A 21 5.85 6.18 -10.56
N ASP A 22 7.08 6.62 -10.84
CA ASP A 22 7.69 6.40 -12.17
C ASP A 22 7.77 4.90 -12.50
N LYS A 23 8.12 4.09 -11.51
CA LYS A 23 8.24 2.64 -11.70
C LYS A 23 6.89 2.01 -11.95
N ILE A 24 5.89 2.45 -11.20
CA ILE A 24 4.52 1.96 -11.38
C ILE A 24 4.00 2.37 -12.75
N ALA A 25 4.22 3.63 -13.12
CA ALA A 25 3.77 4.17 -14.41
C ALA A 25 4.38 3.37 -15.57
N GLN A 26 5.66 3.06 -15.47
CA GLN A 26 6.37 2.28 -16.48
C GLN A 26 5.74 0.89 -16.62
N ALA A 27 5.41 0.26 -15.51
CA ALA A 27 4.88 -1.11 -15.51
C ALA A 27 3.50 -1.19 -16.14
N ILE A 28 2.67 -0.16 -15.98
CA ILE A 28 1.29 -0.18 -16.49
C ILE A 28 1.08 0.80 -17.64
N GLU A 29 2.18 1.28 -18.22
CA GLU A 29 2.18 2.12 -19.43
C GLU A 29 1.29 3.36 -19.30
N MET A 30 1.60 4.20 -18.31
CA MET A 30 0.91 5.47 -18.11
C MET A 30 1.91 6.54 -17.70
N GLU A 31 1.46 7.80 -17.70
CA GLU A 31 2.30 8.90 -17.25
C GLU A 31 2.53 8.84 -15.74
N PRO A 32 3.72 9.20 -15.27
CA PRO A 32 4.00 9.21 -13.83
C PRO A 32 3.02 10.05 -13.02
N SER A 33 2.59 11.19 -13.56
CA SER A 33 1.62 12.05 -12.89
C SER A 33 0.26 11.37 -12.73
N GLN A 34 -0.13 10.56 -13.70
CA GLN A 34 -1.38 9.79 -13.64
C GLN A 34 -1.27 8.67 -12.62
N ALA A 35 -0.11 8.00 -12.58
CA ALA A 35 0.12 6.96 -11.58
C ALA A 35 0.05 7.55 -10.16
N GLU A 36 0.69 8.69 -9.96
CA GLU A 36 0.66 9.36 -8.66
C GLU A 36 -0.76 9.74 -8.27
N LYS A 37 -1.53 10.24 -9.24
CA LYS A 37 -2.93 10.59 -8.99
C LYS A 37 -3.72 9.39 -8.48
N LEU A 38 -3.51 8.22 -9.10
CA LEU A 38 -4.20 7.00 -8.67
C LEU A 38 -3.77 6.58 -7.27
N ILE A 39 -2.49 6.74 -6.94
CA ILE A 39 -1.99 6.46 -5.60
C ILE A 39 -2.70 7.35 -4.58
N LEU A 40 -2.80 8.65 -4.89
CA LEU A 40 -3.44 9.61 -3.98
C LEU A 40 -4.92 9.30 -3.82
N GLU A 41 -5.59 8.84 -4.87
CA GLU A 41 -6.98 8.40 -4.77
C GLU A 41 -7.13 7.20 -3.85
N LEU A 42 -6.22 6.23 -3.97
CA LEU A 42 -6.24 5.06 -3.08
C LEU A 42 -5.99 5.46 -1.62
N MET A 43 -5.05 6.39 -1.39
CA MET A 43 -4.78 6.91 -0.05
C MET A 43 -6.05 7.47 0.57
N ASP A 44 -6.77 8.29 -0.20
CA ASP A 44 -8.00 8.93 0.25
C ASP A 44 -9.09 7.89 0.51
N ASP A 45 -9.23 6.92 -0.40
CA ASP A 45 -10.23 5.84 -0.26
C ASP A 45 -10.01 5.06 1.02
N TYR A 46 -8.76 4.66 1.29
CA TYR A 46 -8.45 3.86 2.48
C TYR A 46 -8.73 4.64 3.75
N GLU A 47 -8.43 5.93 3.76
CA GLU A 47 -8.65 6.77 4.92
C GLU A 47 -10.15 6.97 5.19
N LYS A 48 -10.91 7.28 4.13
CA LYS A 48 -12.35 7.49 4.25
C LYS A 48 -13.09 6.22 4.66
N GLN A 49 -12.63 5.09 4.18
CA GLN A 49 -13.24 3.80 4.50
C GLN A 49 -12.70 3.20 5.80
N GLU A 50 -11.79 3.90 6.46
CA GLU A 50 -11.16 3.44 7.69
C GLU A 50 -10.62 2.01 7.56
N ARG A 51 -9.92 1.77 6.44
CA ARG A 51 -9.38 0.45 6.15
C ARG A 51 -8.23 0.12 7.10
N GLY A 52 -7.94 -1.17 7.23
CA GLY A 52 -6.82 -1.63 8.04
C GLY A 52 -5.45 -1.35 7.41
N ILE A 53 -5.44 -0.93 6.16
CA ILE A 53 -4.21 -0.57 5.46
C ILE A 53 -4.23 0.90 5.09
N ARG A 54 -3.03 1.46 4.92
CA ARG A 54 -2.84 2.86 4.51
C ARG A 54 -1.69 2.91 3.53
N ILE A 55 -1.60 4.00 2.79
CA ILE A 55 -0.45 4.28 1.93
C ILE A 55 0.24 5.51 2.50
N ILE A 56 1.55 5.43 2.70
CA ILE A 56 2.33 6.56 3.20
C ILE A 56 3.30 7.02 2.12
N LYS A 57 3.65 8.30 2.18
CA LYS A 57 4.64 8.89 1.27
C LYS A 57 5.97 9.00 2.00
N LEU A 58 7.02 8.48 1.39
CA LEU A 58 8.39 8.54 1.92
C LEU A 58 9.26 9.18 0.85
N ASN A 59 9.54 10.47 1.00
CA ASN A 59 10.23 11.25 -0.03
C ASN A 59 9.43 11.21 -1.33
N LYS A 60 9.97 10.61 -2.37
CA LYS A 60 9.31 10.51 -3.67
C LYS A 60 8.64 9.14 -3.87
N SER A 61 8.64 8.31 -2.84
CA SER A 61 8.12 6.96 -2.94
C SER A 61 6.88 6.80 -2.09
N TYR A 62 6.12 5.73 -2.37
CA TYR A 62 4.92 5.39 -1.62
C TYR A 62 5.01 3.94 -1.16
N GLN A 63 4.44 3.68 0.00
CA GLN A 63 4.47 2.34 0.57
C GLN A 63 3.14 2.02 1.23
N MET A 64 2.66 0.80 1.03
CA MET A 64 1.46 0.32 1.69
C MET A 64 1.85 -0.23 3.06
N VAL A 65 1.15 0.22 4.09
CA VAL A 65 1.44 -0.15 5.48
C VAL A 65 0.13 -0.43 6.20
N SER A 66 0.21 -1.06 7.36
CA SER A 66 -0.97 -1.23 8.20
C SER A 66 -1.33 0.08 8.89
N ALA A 67 -2.62 0.26 9.20
CA ALA A 67 -3.07 1.42 9.96
C ALA A 67 -2.51 1.34 11.38
N LYS A 68 -1.96 2.45 11.86
CA LYS A 68 -1.27 2.50 13.16
C LYS A 68 -2.14 2.05 14.32
N LYS A 69 -3.43 2.33 14.27
CA LYS A 69 -4.33 1.99 15.38
C LYS A 69 -4.47 0.49 15.61
N PHE A 70 -4.06 -0.32 14.64
CA PHE A 70 -4.12 -1.78 14.76
C PHE A 70 -2.77 -2.40 15.15
N ALA A 71 -1.78 -1.59 15.47
CA ALA A 71 -0.47 -2.09 15.87
C ALA A 71 -0.52 -3.07 17.05
N PRO A 72 -1.33 -2.82 18.11
CA PRO A 72 -1.39 -3.78 19.21
C PRO A 72 -1.88 -5.16 18.78
N GLU A 73 -2.91 -5.20 17.93
CA GLU A 73 -3.46 -6.46 17.45
C GLU A 73 -2.46 -7.21 16.59
N ILE A 74 -1.74 -6.48 15.74
CA ILE A 74 -0.72 -7.08 14.88
C ILE A 74 0.39 -7.69 15.73
N ARG A 75 0.84 -6.97 16.76
CA ARG A 75 1.90 -7.47 17.65
C ARG A 75 1.45 -8.73 18.39
N LYS A 76 0.19 -8.78 18.82
CA LYS A 76 -0.34 -9.96 19.49
C LYS A 76 -0.26 -11.19 18.61
N VAL A 77 -0.63 -11.06 17.33
CA VAL A 77 -0.56 -12.17 16.40
C VAL A 77 0.88 -12.61 16.18
N MET A 78 1.79 -11.66 16.04
CA MET A 78 3.21 -11.96 15.86
C MET A 78 3.81 -12.65 17.07
N ASP A 79 3.42 -12.21 18.28
CA ASP A 79 3.89 -12.83 19.50
C ASP A 79 3.37 -14.26 19.64
N LEU A 80 2.11 -14.49 19.26
CA LEU A 80 1.54 -15.84 19.28
C LEU A 80 2.29 -16.76 18.34
N ARG A 81 2.69 -16.28 17.17
CA ARG A 81 3.48 -17.07 16.23
C ARG A 81 4.84 -17.43 16.79
N ARG A 82 5.48 -16.51 17.50
CA ARG A 82 6.79 -16.74 18.10
C ARG A 82 6.73 -17.77 19.21
N ASN A 83 5.64 -17.75 19.98
CA ASN A 83 5.48 -18.59 21.15
C ASN A 83 4.80 -19.92 20.85
N THR A 84 4.44 -20.17 19.60
CA THR A 84 3.82 -21.45 19.22
C THR A 84 4.87 -22.56 19.22
N PRO A 85 4.65 -23.61 20.01
CA PRO A 85 5.59 -24.74 20.01
C PRO A 85 5.62 -25.41 18.64
N LEU A 86 6.78 -25.85 18.26
CA LEU A 86 6.94 -26.57 17.00
C LEU A 86 6.51 -28.02 17.12
#